data_9bff3b2a61a6b0857e522be38534702f
#
_entry.id   9bff3b2a61a6b0857e522be38534702f
#
_cell.length_a   1.000
_cell.length_b   1.000
_cell.length_c   1.000
_cell.angle_alpha   90.00
_cell.angle_beta   90.00
_cell.angle_gamma   90.00
#
_symmetry.space_group_name_H-M   'P 1'
#
loop_
_entity.id
_entity.type
_entity.pdbx_description
1 polymer ?
#
loop_
_entity_poly.entity_id
_entity_poly.type
_entity_poly.pdbx_seq_one_letter_code
_entity_poly.pdbx_strand_id
1 'polypeptide(L)'
;MIVKLHEEIAPSASRLITKTLETAKSESADLVIIDMDTYGGLLIDADSIRKNIMDHSSDVYVFINKNAGSAGALISFACDKIYMAPGATIGSATVVNGEGEVVPDKYQSYM
;
A
#
# COMPACT_ATOMS: atom_id res chain seq x y z
N MET A 1 2.63 -11.80 -10.79
CA MET A 1 1.58 -10.84 -11.23
C MET A 1 1.87 -9.48 -10.61
N ILE A 2 1.86 -8.43 -11.41
CA ILE A 2 2.18 -7.08 -10.96
C ILE A 2 0.98 -6.18 -11.25
N VAL A 3 0.61 -5.37 -10.24
CA VAL A 3 -0.45 -4.37 -10.39
C VAL A 3 0.10 -3.01 -10.00
N LYS A 4 -0.23 -1.98 -10.78
CA LYS A 4 0.18 -0.60 -10.47
C LYS A 4 -0.93 0.10 -9.71
N LEU A 5 -0.61 0.51 -8.49
CA LEU A 5 -1.52 1.31 -7.67
C LEU A 5 -0.95 2.72 -7.59
N HIS A 6 -1.12 3.45 -8.69
CA HIS A 6 -0.59 4.81 -8.87
C HIS A 6 -1.74 5.80 -8.91
N GLU A 7 -2.57 5.77 -7.87
CA GLU A 7 -3.76 6.61 -7.83
C GLU A 7 -4.17 6.84 -6.38
N GLU A 8 -5.14 7.71 -6.20
CA GLU A 8 -5.74 7.93 -4.89
C GLU A 8 -6.42 6.65 -4.40
N ILE A 9 -6.36 6.39 -3.10
CA ILE A 9 -7.04 5.25 -2.51
C ILE A 9 -8.52 5.58 -2.37
N ALA A 10 -9.30 5.04 -3.30
CA ALA A 10 -10.70 5.33 -3.49
C ALA A 10 -11.39 4.05 -3.98
N PRO A 11 -12.72 4.06 -4.22
CA PRO A 11 -13.41 2.83 -4.66
C PRO A 11 -12.81 2.18 -5.90
N SER A 12 -12.28 2.97 -6.85
CA SER A 12 -11.66 2.39 -8.05
C SER A 12 -10.39 1.61 -7.70
N ALA A 13 -9.60 2.10 -6.74
CA ALA A 13 -8.41 1.40 -6.28
C ALA A 13 -8.79 0.09 -5.59
N SER A 14 -9.85 0.11 -4.78
CA SER A 14 -10.35 -1.09 -4.13
C SER A 14 -10.78 -2.14 -5.16
N ARG A 15 -11.51 -1.71 -6.19
CA ARG A 15 -11.92 -2.62 -7.26
C ARG A 15 -10.73 -3.20 -8.02
N LEU A 16 -9.74 -2.37 -8.30
CA LEU A 16 -8.52 -2.80 -8.99
C LEU A 16 -7.81 -3.91 -8.23
N ILE A 17 -7.59 -3.70 -6.93
CA ILE A 17 -6.88 -4.68 -6.11
C ILE A 17 -7.71 -5.95 -5.94
N THR A 18 -9.01 -5.82 -5.69
CA THR A 18 -9.90 -6.98 -5.55
C THR A 18 -9.85 -7.84 -6.80
N LYS A 19 -9.98 -7.22 -7.97
CA LYS A 19 -9.96 -7.94 -9.24
C LYS A 19 -8.59 -8.59 -9.49
N THR A 20 -7.52 -7.88 -9.16
CA THR A 20 -6.17 -8.41 -9.33
C THR A 20 -5.96 -9.66 -8.47
N LEU A 21 -6.38 -9.62 -7.21
CA LEU A 21 -6.23 -10.76 -6.31
C LEU A 21 -7.10 -11.95 -6.74
N GLU A 22 -8.30 -11.68 -7.24
CA GLU A 22 -9.16 -12.74 -7.78
C GLU A 22 -8.53 -13.39 -9.01
N THR A 23 -7.97 -12.58 -9.91
CA THR A 23 -7.29 -13.10 -11.09
C THR A 23 -6.07 -13.91 -10.70
N ALA A 24 -5.28 -13.42 -9.76
CA ALA A 24 -4.10 -14.13 -9.27
C ALA A 24 -4.48 -15.49 -8.71
N LYS A 25 -5.57 -15.55 -7.96
CA LYS A 25 -6.06 -16.81 -7.40
C LYS A 25 -6.50 -17.78 -8.49
N SER A 26 -7.26 -17.31 -9.47
CA SER A 26 -7.76 -18.18 -10.55
C SER A 26 -6.63 -18.68 -11.44
N GLU A 27 -5.54 -17.92 -11.57
CA GLU A 27 -4.38 -18.31 -12.36
C GLU A 27 -3.30 -19.00 -11.53
N SER A 28 -3.56 -19.27 -10.28
CA SER A 28 -2.61 -19.90 -9.35
C SER A 28 -1.27 -19.17 -9.28
N ALA A 29 -1.30 -17.85 -9.32
CA ALA A 29 -0.09 -17.06 -9.19
C ALA A 29 0.46 -17.18 -7.76
N ASP A 30 1.76 -17.45 -7.65
CA ASP A 30 2.42 -17.63 -6.36
C ASP A 30 2.73 -16.30 -5.67
N LEU A 31 2.74 -15.20 -6.42
CA LEU A 31 3.15 -13.90 -5.91
C LEU A 31 2.41 -12.79 -6.64
N VAL A 32 1.91 -11.84 -5.87
CA VAL A 32 1.38 -10.58 -6.40
C VAL A 32 2.28 -9.46 -5.90
N ILE A 33 2.68 -8.57 -6.80
CA ILE A 33 3.47 -7.40 -6.45
C ILE A 33 2.64 -6.16 -6.73
N ILE A 34 2.46 -5.33 -5.71
CA ILE A 34 1.79 -4.04 -5.86
C ILE A 34 2.87 -2.98 -6.05
N ASP A 35 2.92 -2.38 -7.23
CA ASP A 35 3.79 -1.25 -7.51
C ASP A 35 3.05 0.01 -7.04
N MET A 36 3.48 0.58 -5.92
CA MET A 36 2.72 1.62 -5.23
C MET A 36 3.33 2.99 -5.38
N ASP A 37 2.46 3.95 -5.71
CA ASP A 37 2.77 5.38 -5.66
C ASP A 37 1.47 6.13 -5.39
N THR A 38 1.22 6.45 -4.11
CA THR A 38 -0.01 7.14 -3.72
C THR A 38 0.26 8.04 -2.52
N TYR A 39 -0.43 9.16 -2.48
CA TYR A 39 -0.42 10.06 -1.33
C TYR A 39 -1.45 9.65 -0.27
N GLY A 40 -2.30 8.68 -0.57
CA GLY A 40 -3.32 8.22 0.35
C GLY A 40 -4.71 8.32 -0.22
N GLY A 41 -5.70 8.48 0.65
CA GLY A 41 -7.09 8.59 0.25
C GLY A 41 -8.02 8.16 1.37
N LEU A 42 -9.09 7.45 1.02
CA LEU A 42 -10.16 7.10 1.93
C LEU A 42 -9.77 5.89 2.78
N LEU A 43 -9.92 6.02 4.09
CA LEU A 43 -9.59 4.93 5.03
C LEU A 43 -10.48 3.71 4.83
N ILE A 44 -11.74 3.90 4.46
CA ILE A 44 -12.64 2.77 4.26
C ILE A 44 -12.19 1.89 3.10
N ASP A 45 -11.69 2.50 2.03
CA ASP A 45 -11.15 1.75 0.88
C ASP A 45 -9.81 1.12 1.22
N ALA A 46 -8.97 1.82 1.97
CA ALA A 46 -7.70 1.27 2.43
C ALA A 46 -7.93 0.05 3.31
N ASP A 47 -8.92 0.10 4.19
CA ASP A 47 -9.22 -1.03 5.07
C ASP A 47 -9.74 -2.22 4.29
N SER A 48 -10.57 -1.99 3.27
CA SER A 48 -11.05 -3.04 2.38
C SER A 48 -9.90 -3.71 1.64
N ILE A 49 -9.00 -2.92 1.08
CA ILE A 49 -7.82 -3.44 0.38
C ILE A 49 -6.94 -4.23 1.35
N ARG A 50 -6.71 -3.70 2.54
CA ARG A 50 -5.90 -4.35 3.56
C ARG A 50 -6.46 -5.73 3.90
N LYS A 51 -7.76 -5.83 4.12
CA LYS A 51 -8.40 -7.10 4.45
C LYS A 51 -8.27 -8.10 3.31
N ASN A 52 -8.47 -7.67 2.08
CA ASN A 52 -8.36 -8.54 0.92
C ASN A 52 -6.92 -9.08 0.79
N ILE A 53 -5.92 -8.24 1.04
CA ILE A 53 -4.52 -8.69 1.01
C ILE A 53 -4.27 -9.73 2.10
N MET A 54 -4.73 -9.46 3.32
CA MET A 54 -4.52 -10.38 4.45
C MET A 54 -5.20 -11.72 4.24
N ASP A 55 -6.34 -11.73 3.55
CA ASP A 55 -7.10 -12.96 3.29
C ASP A 55 -6.60 -13.71 2.05
N HIS A 56 -5.73 -13.10 1.25
CA HIS A 56 -5.23 -13.74 0.05
C HIS A 56 -4.29 -14.91 0.40
N SER A 57 -4.44 -16.03 -0.32
CA SER A 57 -3.73 -17.26 0.03
C SER A 57 -2.26 -17.27 -0.39
N SER A 58 -1.87 -16.49 -1.39
CA SER A 58 -0.49 -16.40 -1.85
C SER A 58 0.16 -15.13 -1.32
N ASP A 59 1.47 -15.03 -1.50
CA ASP A 59 2.21 -13.86 -1.02
C ASP A 59 1.86 -12.61 -1.80
N VAL A 60 1.76 -11.50 -1.09
CA VAL A 60 1.58 -10.17 -1.67
C VAL A 60 2.72 -9.29 -1.18
N TYR A 61 3.53 -8.79 -2.11
CA TYR A 61 4.60 -7.84 -1.80
C TYR A 61 4.21 -6.47 -2.32
N VAL A 62 4.73 -5.45 -1.68
CA VAL A 62 4.58 -4.08 -2.18
C VAL A 62 5.96 -3.52 -2.50
N PHE A 63 6.07 -2.90 -3.67
CA PHE A 63 7.23 -2.13 -4.07
C PHE A 63 6.81 -0.67 -4.08
N ILE A 64 7.34 0.12 -3.15
CA ILE A 64 7.00 1.54 -3.05
C ILE A 64 7.92 2.30 -3.97
N ASN A 65 7.36 2.71 -5.12
CA ASN A 65 8.10 3.37 -6.17
C ASN A 65 8.49 4.80 -5.77
N LYS A 66 7.54 5.57 -5.25
CA LYS A 66 7.78 6.93 -4.76
C LYS A 66 7.15 7.16 -3.41
N ASN A 67 5.83 7.05 -3.31
CA ASN A 67 5.13 7.37 -2.07
C ASN A 67 4.17 6.27 -1.67
N ALA A 68 4.12 5.99 -0.37
CA ALA A 68 3.05 5.22 0.24
C ALA A 68 2.60 6.01 1.45
N GLY A 69 1.87 7.11 1.20
CA GLY A 69 1.45 8.02 2.23
C GLY A 69 0.11 7.63 2.84
N SER A 70 -0.07 7.87 4.13
CA SER A 70 -1.35 7.73 4.83
C SER A 70 -1.97 6.35 4.57
N ALA A 71 -3.09 6.29 3.82
CA ALA A 71 -3.79 5.05 3.48
C ALA A 71 -2.88 4.06 2.73
N GLY A 72 -1.94 4.56 1.92
CA GLY A 72 -0.97 3.73 1.22
C GLY A 72 -0.03 3.00 2.17
N ALA A 73 0.36 3.65 3.27
CA ALA A 73 1.17 3.01 4.29
C ALA A 73 0.39 1.88 4.97
N LEU A 74 -0.88 2.11 5.27
CA LEU A 74 -1.73 1.11 5.89
C LEU A 74 -1.83 -0.15 5.02
N ILE A 75 -2.02 0.04 3.72
CA ILE A 75 -2.06 -1.06 2.75
C ILE A 75 -0.70 -1.78 2.72
N SER A 76 0.39 -1.03 2.69
CA SER A 76 1.73 -1.61 2.63
C SER A 76 2.03 -2.51 3.82
N PHE A 77 1.61 -2.11 5.02
CA PHE A 77 1.85 -2.91 6.22
C PHE A 77 1.03 -4.21 6.25
N ALA A 78 0.03 -4.35 5.40
CA ALA A 78 -0.72 -5.60 5.26
C ALA A 78 -0.01 -6.61 4.37
N CYS A 79 0.96 -6.16 3.58
CA CYS A 79 1.68 -7.03 2.65
C CYS A 79 2.72 -7.88 3.38
N ASP A 80 3.10 -9.00 2.76
CA ASP A 80 4.07 -9.92 3.35
C ASP A 80 5.48 -9.35 3.37
N LYS A 81 5.83 -8.54 2.37
CA LYS A 81 7.12 -7.85 2.32
C LYS A 81 6.97 -6.47 1.70
N ILE A 82 7.80 -5.54 2.15
CA ILE A 82 7.84 -4.17 1.66
C ILE A 82 9.22 -3.91 1.08
N TYR A 83 9.27 -3.48 -0.18
CA TYR A 83 10.49 -3.02 -0.84
C TYR A 83 10.30 -1.56 -1.21
N MET A 84 11.36 -0.77 -1.14
CA MET A 84 11.29 0.65 -1.42
C MET A 84 12.37 1.04 -2.44
N ALA A 85 11.98 1.80 -3.43
CA ALA A 85 12.94 2.41 -4.35
C ALA A 85 13.76 3.45 -3.61
N PRO A 86 14.99 3.75 -4.07
CA PRO A 86 15.77 4.84 -3.48
C PRO A 86 14.97 6.15 -3.49
N GLY A 87 14.92 6.82 -2.33
CA GLY A 87 14.17 8.06 -2.18
C GLY A 87 12.67 7.91 -1.94
N ALA A 88 12.16 6.68 -1.94
CA ALA A 88 10.75 6.45 -1.67
C ALA A 88 10.41 6.73 -0.21
N THR A 89 9.15 7.07 0.05
CA THR A 89 8.67 7.36 1.40
C THR A 89 7.48 6.48 1.74
N ILE A 90 7.35 6.19 3.04
CA ILE A 90 6.23 5.43 3.57
C ILE A 90 5.75 6.09 4.85
N GLY A 91 4.45 6.14 5.05
CA GLY A 91 3.87 6.63 6.28
C GLY A 91 3.11 7.92 6.09
N SER A 92 2.74 8.52 7.24
CA SER A 92 1.98 9.76 7.23
C SER A 92 2.87 10.91 6.75
N ALA A 93 2.34 11.62 5.86
CA ALA A 93 2.96 12.88 5.58
C ALA A 93 2.80 13.81 6.76
N THR A 94 2.73 13.26 7.68
CA THR A 94 2.76 13.71 8.63
C THR A 94 3.44 14.13 9.28
N VAL A 95 3.44 13.92 9.04
CA VAL A 95 4.01 14.08 9.56
C VAL A 95 4.61 14.89 9.43
N VAL A 96 4.41 15.44 9.13
CA VAL A 96 5.08 16.13 9.23
C VAL A 96 5.31 16.86 9.16
N ASN A 97 5.20 17.48 9.14
CA ASN A 97 5.69 18.22 9.34
C ASN A 97 5.94 18.74 9.25
N GLY A 98 5.72 18.86 8.92
CA GLY A 98 6.10 19.36 9.00
C GLY A 98 6.72 19.70 9.03
N GLU A 99 6.73 20.13 8.77
CA GLU A 99 7.53 20.24 9.13
C GLU A 99 8.02 19.56 9.13
N GLY A 100 7.72 19.17 8.92
CA GLY A 100 8.00 18.42 9.12
C GLY A 100 8.17 17.65 9.51
N GLU A 101 8.09 17.64 9.56
CA GLU A 101 8.38 16.95 10.08
C GLU A 101 8.16 16.01 10.64
N VAL A 102 7.85 15.64 10.86
CA VAL A 102 7.75 14.76 11.50
C VAL A 102 7.46 14.07 12.06
N VAL A 103 7.11 13.75 12.22
CA VAL A 103 7.06 13.16 12.88
C VAL A 103 6.85 12.38 13.36
N PRO A 104 6.72 12.04 13.67
CA PRO A 104 6.75 11.29 14.20
C PRO A 104 6.62 10.56 14.62
N ASP A 105 6.28 10.40 14.62
CA ASP A 105 6.63 9.95 15.04
C ASP A 105 6.60 9.27 15.44
N LYS A 106 6.41 9.39 15.40
CA LYS A 106 6.73 9.13 15.59
C LYS A 106 6.88 8.54 15.70
N TYR A 107 6.56 8.61 15.23
CA TYR A 107 7.18 8.40 14.93
C TYR A 107 7.22 7.81 14.99
N GLN A 108 6.91 8.02 14.80
CA GLN A 108 7.25 7.74 14.56
C GLN A 108 7.43 6.95 14.54
N SER A 109 7.06 6.94 14.47
CA SER A 109 7.48 6.36 14.24
C SER A 109 7.79 5.55 14.07
N TYR A 110 7.52 5.65 13.85
CA TYR A 110 8.06 5.13 13.60
C TYR A 110 8.44 4.41 13.81
N MET A 111 8.04 4.47 13.63
CA MET A 111 8.50 4.09 13.73
C MET A 111 8.91 3.85 13.81
#